data_0dd5da7df2b854445dfa3737b3df3538
#
_entry.id   0dd5da7df2b854445dfa3737b3df3538
#
_cell.length_a   1.000
_cell.length_b   1.000
_cell.length_c   1.000
_cell.angle_alpha   90.00
_cell.angle_beta   90.00
_cell.angle_gamma   90.00
#
_symmetry.space_group_name_H-M   'P 1'
#
loop_
_entity.id
_entity.type
_entity.pdbx_description
1 polymer ?
#
loop_
_entity_poly.entity_id
_entity_poly.type
_entity_poly.pdbx_seq_one_letter_code
_entity_poly.pdbx_strand_id
1 'polypeptide(L)'
;MRKLAKQVAIYGKGGIGKSTMSSNISAALASLGKKVMQIGCDPKKDSVKLLLGGKKIISVLEYLQDHDEIENVDDIVKIGFSGVKCVESGGPEPGVGCAGRGIILSIDTLKELGAFDWNNDYIVYDVLGDVVCGGFAVPIREGYAKEIYLVASGEFMSVFAANNICKCIRKYAINGSVTLKGIILNCRGIPNEEEIVSEFAKAIKTKVALVVPRDNSFHRAEIAKKTVIEMYPNSNVSNLFINFAKKMDTCDEPSLPMPLSDDEMYELYQKYGWG
;
A
#
# COMPACT_ATOMS: atom_id res chain seq x y z
N MET A 1 16.05 22.66 8.46
CA MET A 1 15.16 22.27 7.34
C MET A 1 14.21 21.21 7.86
N ARG A 2 12.90 21.36 7.70
CA ARG A 2 11.92 20.31 8.02
C ARG A 2 12.14 19.14 7.10
N LYS A 3 12.31 17.94 7.64
CA LYS A 3 12.44 16.70 6.84
C LYS A 3 11.07 16.42 6.21
N LEU A 4 11.01 16.36 4.90
CA LEU A 4 9.79 15.95 4.21
C LEU A 4 9.46 14.48 4.56
N ALA A 5 8.18 14.19 4.78
CA ALA A 5 7.72 12.83 5.02
C ALA A 5 8.08 11.91 3.83
N LYS A 6 8.50 10.67 4.12
CA LYS A 6 8.59 9.64 3.10
C LYS A 6 7.17 9.26 2.66
N GLN A 7 6.90 9.34 1.36
CA GLN A 7 5.61 9.01 0.78
C GLN A 7 5.71 7.67 0.06
N VAL A 8 5.02 6.68 0.63
CA VAL A 8 5.09 5.28 0.21
C VAL A 8 3.73 4.81 -0.26
N ALA A 9 3.63 4.22 -1.46
CA ALA A 9 2.40 3.60 -1.93
C ALA A 9 2.54 2.08 -1.98
N ILE A 10 1.48 1.40 -1.54
CA ILE A 10 1.36 -0.06 -1.55
C ILE A 10 0.31 -0.44 -2.58
N TYR A 11 0.75 -1.13 -3.61
CA TYR A 11 -0.07 -1.61 -4.73
C TYR A 11 -0.12 -3.13 -4.74
N GLY A 12 -1.06 -3.70 -5.50
CA GLY A 12 -1.19 -5.15 -5.74
C GLY A 12 -2.62 -5.52 -6.08
N LYS A 13 -2.84 -6.71 -6.62
CA LYS A 13 -4.15 -7.23 -7.04
C LYS A 13 -5.22 -7.11 -5.96
N GLY A 14 -6.49 -6.95 -6.34
CA GLY A 14 -7.63 -7.03 -5.42
C GLY A 14 -7.62 -8.33 -4.61
N GLY A 15 -7.85 -8.25 -3.29
CA GLY A 15 -7.85 -9.42 -2.39
C GLY A 15 -6.48 -10.02 -2.05
N ILE A 16 -5.38 -9.45 -2.51
CA ILE A 16 -4.03 -9.96 -2.23
C ILE A 16 -3.57 -9.71 -0.77
N GLY A 17 -4.28 -8.87 -0.03
CA GLY A 17 -3.95 -8.51 1.35
C GLY A 17 -3.23 -7.17 1.51
N LYS A 18 -3.35 -6.26 0.53
CA LYS A 18 -2.72 -4.93 0.60
C LYS A 18 -3.02 -4.19 1.89
N SER A 19 -4.30 -4.03 2.24
CA SER A 19 -4.71 -3.28 3.43
C SER A 19 -4.23 -3.94 4.72
N THR A 20 -4.16 -5.27 4.78
CA THR A 20 -3.54 -5.99 5.88
C THR A 20 -2.05 -5.69 5.97
N MET A 21 -1.33 -5.68 4.83
CA MET A 21 0.10 -5.32 4.79
C MET A 21 0.32 -3.86 5.18
N SER A 22 -0.44 -2.92 4.58
CA SER A 22 -0.35 -1.49 4.86
C SER A 22 -0.58 -1.18 6.33
N SER A 23 -1.63 -1.75 6.94
CA SER A 23 -1.94 -1.54 8.36
C SER A 23 -0.85 -2.09 9.28
N ASN A 24 -0.29 -3.28 8.98
CA ASN A 24 0.79 -3.84 9.80
C ASN A 24 2.11 -3.08 9.61
N ILE A 25 2.42 -2.59 8.40
CA ILE A 25 3.58 -1.73 8.14
C ILE A 25 3.44 -0.40 8.91
N SER A 26 2.28 0.25 8.83
CA SER A 26 2.02 1.51 9.55
C SER A 26 2.10 1.30 11.06
N ALA A 27 1.55 0.22 11.58
CA ALA A 27 1.65 -0.15 12.99
C ALA A 27 3.10 -0.42 13.42
N ALA A 28 3.89 -1.11 12.59
CA ALA A 28 5.29 -1.39 12.86
C ALA A 28 6.14 -0.11 12.87
N LEU A 29 5.95 0.79 11.90
CA LEU A 29 6.60 2.10 11.87
C LEU A 29 6.25 2.92 13.13
N ALA A 30 4.97 2.97 13.50
CA ALA A 30 4.53 3.70 14.69
C ALA A 30 5.09 3.09 15.98
N SER A 31 5.18 1.76 16.08
CA SER A 31 5.81 1.07 17.23
C SER A 31 7.31 1.37 17.34
N LEU A 32 7.96 1.79 16.26
CA LEU A 32 9.35 2.29 16.26
C LEU A 32 9.45 3.80 16.56
N GLY A 33 8.35 4.44 16.97
CA GLY A 33 8.30 5.87 17.30
C GLY A 33 8.19 6.79 16.09
N LYS A 34 7.91 6.26 14.88
CA LYS A 34 7.70 7.10 13.70
C LYS A 34 6.29 7.70 13.71
N LYS A 35 6.17 8.93 13.23
CA LYS A 35 4.89 9.60 13.01
C LYS A 35 4.36 9.19 11.64
N VAL A 36 3.27 8.44 11.62
CA VAL A 36 2.72 7.81 10.41
C VAL A 36 1.32 8.34 10.13
N MET A 37 1.04 8.62 8.85
CA MET A 37 -0.30 8.81 8.33
C MET A 37 -0.57 7.70 7.32
N GLN A 38 -1.68 6.96 7.47
CA GLN A 38 -2.17 6.01 6.46
C GLN A 38 -3.40 6.58 5.76
N ILE A 39 -3.37 6.59 4.43
CA ILE A 39 -4.46 7.06 3.58
C ILE A 39 -4.96 5.88 2.77
N GLY A 40 -6.20 5.46 3.04
CA GLY A 40 -6.91 4.45 2.25
C GLY A 40 -7.44 5.05 0.95
N CYS A 41 -7.06 4.48 -0.17
CA CYS A 41 -7.47 4.90 -1.52
C CYS A 41 -8.40 3.86 -2.17
N ASP A 42 -9.19 3.15 -1.37
CA ASP A 42 -10.19 2.17 -1.84
C ASP A 42 -11.61 2.69 -1.54
N PRO A 43 -12.53 2.68 -2.52
CA PRO A 43 -13.95 3.02 -2.29
C PRO A 43 -14.62 2.22 -1.17
N LYS A 44 -14.10 1.05 -0.80
CA LYS A 44 -14.62 0.22 0.30
C LYS A 44 -14.42 0.81 1.68
N LYS A 45 -13.47 1.76 1.85
CA LYS A 45 -13.20 2.46 3.11
C LYS A 45 -12.89 1.48 4.27
N ASP A 46 -11.99 0.54 4.02
CA ASP A 46 -11.61 -0.50 4.99
C ASP A 46 -10.10 -0.60 5.25
N SER A 47 -9.32 0.29 4.64
CA SER A 47 -7.87 0.31 4.73
C SER A 47 -7.35 0.53 6.14
N VAL A 48 -7.91 1.49 6.87
CA VAL A 48 -7.46 1.87 8.22
C VAL A 48 -8.22 1.17 9.34
N LYS A 49 -9.13 0.29 9.01
CA LYS A 49 -10.05 -0.35 9.96
C LYS A 49 -9.34 -1.11 11.08
N LEU A 50 -8.26 -1.83 10.77
CA LEU A 50 -7.48 -2.58 11.78
C LEU A 50 -6.71 -1.65 12.72
N LEU A 51 -6.26 -0.50 12.24
CA LEU A 51 -5.59 0.51 13.06
C LEU A 51 -6.54 1.22 14.02
N LEU A 52 -7.84 1.23 13.71
CA LEU A 52 -8.89 1.90 14.47
C LEU A 52 -9.72 0.94 15.35
N GLY A 53 -9.24 -0.27 15.60
CA GLY A 53 -9.97 -1.24 16.42
C GLY A 53 -11.30 -1.69 15.79
N GLY A 54 -11.37 -1.71 14.45
CA GLY A 54 -12.55 -2.08 13.68
C GLY A 54 -13.57 -0.97 13.48
N LYS A 55 -13.31 0.23 13.97
CA LYS A 55 -14.19 1.39 13.74
C LYS A 55 -14.11 1.84 12.30
N LYS A 56 -15.26 2.20 11.74
CA LYS A 56 -15.33 2.91 10.46
C LYS A 56 -15.22 4.40 10.72
N ILE A 57 -14.62 5.11 9.78
CA ILE A 57 -14.57 6.59 9.79
C ILE A 57 -15.27 7.12 8.55
N ILE A 58 -15.75 8.33 8.63
CA ILE A 58 -16.23 9.05 7.46
C ILE A 58 -15.06 9.29 6.51
N SER A 59 -15.25 9.04 5.23
CA SER A 59 -14.23 9.36 4.24
C SER A 59 -14.25 10.84 3.86
N VAL A 60 -13.13 11.32 3.29
CA VAL A 60 -13.04 12.71 2.82
C VAL A 60 -14.18 13.04 1.86
N LEU A 61 -14.45 12.14 0.90
CA LEU A 61 -15.51 12.36 -0.08
C LEU A 61 -16.91 12.32 0.51
N GLU A 62 -17.20 11.42 1.45
CA GLU A 62 -18.48 11.43 2.16
C GLU A 62 -18.70 12.72 2.93
N TYR A 63 -17.67 13.18 3.62
CA TYR A 63 -17.76 14.44 4.36
C TYR A 63 -18.07 15.61 3.43
N LEU A 64 -17.39 15.71 2.27
CA LEU A 64 -17.61 16.75 1.26
C LEU A 64 -18.95 16.61 0.51
N GLN A 65 -19.61 15.45 0.56
CA GLN A 65 -20.97 15.30 0.03
C GLN A 65 -22.04 15.90 0.96
N ASP A 66 -21.78 15.83 2.27
CA ASP A 66 -22.71 16.32 3.29
C ASP A 66 -22.42 17.76 3.72
N HIS A 67 -21.21 18.27 3.41
CA HIS A 67 -20.72 19.59 3.82
C HIS A 67 -19.97 20.24 2.65
N ASP A 68 -20.17 21.54 2.46
CA ASP A 68 -19.54 22.29 1.36
C ASP A 68 -18.01 22.36 1.51
N GLU A 69 -17.51 22.36 2.75
CA GLU A 69 -16.07 22.42 3.08
C GLU A 69 -15.74 21.64 4.36
N ILE A 70 -14.47 21.35 4.57
CA ILE A 70 -13.96 20.73 5.78
C ILE A 70 -13.27 21.82 6.61
N GLU A 71 -13.94 22.29 7.65
CA GLU A 71 -13.39 23.32 8.54
C GLU A 71 -12.32 22.76 9.48
N ASN A 72 -12.51 21.53 9.96
CA ASN A 72 -11.61 20.89 10.90
C ASN A 72 -11.12 19.54 10.35
N VAL A 73 -9.80 19.43 10.20
CA VAL A 73 -9.15 18.20 9.71
C VAL A 73 -9.42 17.00 10.63
N ASP A 74 -9.68 17.21 11.92
CA ASP A 74 -10.02 16.14 12.86
C ASP A 74 -11.36 15.46 12.54
N ASP A 75 -12.19 16.06 11.69
CA ASP A 75 -13.43 15.43 11.24
C ASP A 75 -13.15 14.22 10.35
N ILE A 76 -12.12 14.29 9.53
CA ILE A 76 -11.74 13.28 8.53
C ILE A 76 -10.50 12.48 8.90
N VAL A 77 -9.68 12.95 9.85
CA VAL A 77 -8.49 12.24 10.34
C VAL A 77 -8.76 11.71 11.73
N LYS A 78 -8.57 10.41 11.93
CA LYS A 78 -8.72 9.77 13.25
C LYS A 78 -7.40 9.16 13.69
N ILE A 79 -7.19 9.17 15.00
CA ILE A 79 -5.96 8.60 15.59
C ILE A 79 -6.21 7.13 15.92
N GLY A 80 -5.39 6.27 15.34
CA GLY A 80 -5.40 4.83 15.53
C GLY A 80 -4.28 4.33 16.43
N PHE A 81 -3.98 3.03 16.30
CA PHE A 81 -2.94 2.35 17.07
C PHE A 81 -1.62 3.12 17.07
N SER A 82 -1.02 3.28 18.26
CA SER A 82 0.26 3.97 18.47
C SER A 82 0.37 5.36 17.83
N GLY A 83 -0.76 6.07 17.67
CA GLY A 83 -0.77 7.43 17.14
C GLY A 83 -0.76 7.50 15.60
N VAL A 84 -1.00 6.41 14.89
CA VAL A 84 -1.16 6.44 13.43
C VAL A 84 -2.37 7.31 13.08
N LYS A 85 -2.15 8.29 12.22
CA LYS A 85 -3.21 9.11 11.64
C LYS A 85 -3.88 8.33 10.50
N CYS A 86 -5.16 8.13 10.61
CA CYS A 86 -5.97 7.27 9.74
C CYS A 86 -6.93 8.12 8.91
N VAL A 87 -6.88 7.98 7.60
CA VAL A 87 -7.74 8.68 6.63
C VAL A 87 -8.27 7.67 5.62
N GLU A 88 -9.53 7.82 5.23
CA GLU A 88 -10.11 7.14 4.07
C GLU A 88 -10.50 8.18 3.02
N SER A 89 -9.97 8.04 1.80
CA SER A 89 -10.35 8.92 0.69
C SER A 89 -11.81 8.74 0.30
N GLY A 90 -12.27 7.51 0.33
CA GLY A 90 -13.58 7.16 -0.21
C GLY A 90 -13.58 7.02 -1.73
N GLY A 91 -14.75 6.90 -2.29
CA GLY A 91 -14.99 6.82 -3.73
C GLY A 91 -16.41 7.27 -4.05
N PRO A 92 -16.72 7.55 -5.32
CA PRO A 92 -18.08 7.83 -5.72
C PRO A 92 -18.96 6.60 -5.47
N GLU A 93 -20.26 6.82 -5.38
CA GLU A 93 -21.22 5.72 -5.34
C GLU A 93 -21.00 4.73 -6.50
N PRO A 94 -21.21 3.43 -6.28
CA PRO A 94 -21.09 2.44 -7.33
C PRO A 94 -21.92 2.84 -8.57
N GLY A 95 -21.26 2.92 -9.72
CA GLY A 95 -21.88 3.33 -10.98
C GLY A 95 -21.86 4.84 -11.26
N VAL A 96 -21.40 5.67 -10.34
CA VAL A 96 -21.36 7.14 -10.49
C VAL A 96 -19.92 7.63 -10.51
N GLY A 97 -19.34 7.80 -11.68
CA GLY A 97 -18.06 8.48 -11.87
C GLY A 97 -16.82 7.59 -11.70
N CYS A 98 -15.63 8.21 -11.80
CA CYS A 98 -14.33 7.56 -11.71
C CYS A 98 -13.76 7.70 -10.29
N ALA A 99 -13.49 6.59 -9.62
CA ALA A 99 -12.88 6.56 -8.27
C ALA A 99 -11.59 7.39 -8.17
N GLY A 100 -10.83 7.49 -9.27
CA GLY A 100 -9.59 8.25 -9.30
C GLY A 100 -9.75 9.75 -9.12
N ARG A 101 -10.85 10.35 -9.56
CA ARG A 101 -11.12 11.77 -9.30
C ARG A 101 -11.33 12.01 -7.82
N GLY A 102 -12.00 11.09 -7.14
CA GLY A 102 -12.20 11.15 -5.71
C GLY A 102 -10.89 11.09 -4.91
N ILE A 103 -9.95 10.25 -5.34
CA ILE A 103 -8.62 10.17 -4.71
C ILE A 103 -7.86 11.50 -4.87
N ILE A 104 -7.89 12.12 -6.07
CA ILE A 104 -7.27 13.43 -6.30
C ILE A 104 -7.86 14.46 -5.35
N LEU A 105 -9.18 14.61 -5.36
CA LEU A 105 -9.87 15.57 -4.51
C LEU A 105 -9.53 15.36 -3.03
N SER A 106 -9.55 14.12 -2.55
CA SER A 106 -9.22 13.80 -1.17
C SER A 106 -7.78 14.19 -0.80
N ILE A 107 -6.81 13.92 -1.68
CA ILE A 107 -5.41 14.26 -1.43
C ILE A 107 -5.21 15.77 -1.47
N ASP A 108 -5.82 16.46 -2.42
CA ASP A 108 -5.73 17.91 -2.53
C ASP A 108 -6.37 18.59 -1.31
N THR A 109 -7.56 18.14 -0.88
CA THR A 109 -8.20 18.61 0.37
C THR A 109 -7.29 18.40 1.59
N LEU A 110 -6.69 17.23 1.75
CA LEU A 110 -5.75 16.98 2.86
C LEU A 110 -4.54 17.91 2.82
N LYS A 111 -4.06 18.30 1.63
CA LYS A 111 -2.97 19.27 1.47
C LYS A 111 -3.41 20.68 1.85
N GLU A 112 -4.56 21.12 1.35
CA GLU A 112 -5.13 22.44 1.65
C GLU A 112 -5.34 22.62 3.16
N LEU A 113 -5.77 21.55 3.84
CA LEU A 113 -5.90 21.51 5.31
C LEU A 113 -4.55 21.40 6.05
N GLY A 114 -3.41 21.35 5.33
CA GLY A 114 -2.08 21.23 5.94
C GLY A 114 -1.80 19.88 6.60
N ALA A 115 -2.62 18.84 6.35
CA ALA A 115 -2.47 17.53 6.99
C ALA A 115 -1.11 16.87 6.69
N PHE A 116 -0.52 17.17 5.54
CA PHE A 116 0.82 16.69 5.16
C PHE A 116 1.95 17.38 5.93
N ASP A 117 1.70 18.58 6.45
CA ASP A 117 2.68 19.38 7.20
C ASP A 117 2.74 19.02 8.70
N TRP A 118 1.95 18.06 9.15
CA TRP A 118 1.84 17.64 10.56
C TRP A 118 3.05 16.88 11.10
N ASN A 119 4.24 17.17 10.60
CA ASN A 119 5.48 16.53 11.04
C ASN A 119 5.40 14.99 10.96
N ASN A 120 4.88 14.46 9.86
CA ASN A 120 4.88 13.03 9.59
C ASN A 120 6.28 12.59 9.16
N ASP A 121 6.70 11.40 9.61
CA ASP A 121 7.88 10.72 9.07
C ASP A 121 7.52 9.91 7.83
N TYR A 122 6.30 9.33 7.83
CA TYR A 122 5.78 8.51 6.73
C TYR A 122 4.34 8.87 6.40
N ILE A 123 4.03 8.86 5.09
CA ILE A 123 2.67 8.83 4.56
C ILE A 123 2.56 7.56 3.73
N VAL A 124 1.66 6.67 4.15
CA VAL A 124 1.43 5.36 3.51
C VAL A 124 0.11 5.40 2.77
N TYR A 125 0.16 5.26 1.45
CA TYR A 125 -1.02 5.14 0.60
C TYR A 125 -1.34 3.67 0.37
N ASP A 126 -2.50 3.20 0.83
CA ASP A 126 -3.04 1.88 0.53
C ASP A 126 -3.90 2.00 -0.73
N VAL A 127 -3.34 1.63 -1.87
CA VAL A 127 -3.94 1.90 -3.17
C VAL A 127 -4.59 0.65 -3.75
N LEU A 128 -5.82 0.79 -4.26
CA LEU A 128 -6.49 -0.30 -4.97
C LEU A 128 -5.67 -0.73 -6.19
N GLY A 129 -5.44 -2.03 -6.35
CA GLY A 129 -4.42 -2.54 -7.26
C GLY A 129 -4.88 -2.92 -8.65
N ASP A 130 -6.17 -2.92 -8.91
CA ASP A 130 -6.68 -3.20 -10.26
C ASP A 130 -6.56 -1.91 -11.10
N VAL A 131 -5.33 -1.63 -11.55
CA VAL A 131 -4.97 -0.40 -12.29
C VAL A 131 -5.57 -0.43 -13.70
N VAL A 132 -6.89 -0.49 -13.78
CA VAL A 132 -7.61 -0.48 -15.07
C VAL A 132 -7.94 0.96 -15.50
N CYS A 133 -7.94 1.91 -14.57
CA CYS A 133 -8.17 3.32 -14.91
C CYS A 133 -7.09 4.25 -14.36
N GLY A 134 -6.82 5.35 -15.07
CA GLY A 134 -5.80 6.33 -14.69
C GLY A 134 -5.96 6.95 -13.30
N GLY A 135 -7.08 6.69 -12.62
CA GLY A 135 -7.34 7.18 -11.28
C GLY A 135 -6.54 6.52 -10.17
N PHE A 136 -6.25 5.23 -10.29
CA PHE A 136 -5.43 4.53 -9.30
C PHE A 136 -3.92 4.77 -9.49
N ALA A 137 -3.53 5.32 -10.64
CA ALA A 137 -2.18 5.80 -10.87
C ALA A 137 -1.92 7.19 -10.25
N VAL A 138 -2.92 7.84 -9.67
CA VAL A 138 -2.82 9.20 -9.15
C VAL A 138 -1.66 9.38 -8.19
N PRO A 139 -1.43 8.55 -7.16
CA PRO A 139 -0.30 8.74 -6.28
C PRO A 139 1.04 8.69 -7.01
N ILE A 140 1.14 7.92 -8.11
CA ILE A 140 2.34 7.84 -8.96
C ILE A 140 2.40 9.04 -9.91
N ARG A 141 1.32 9.31 -10.62
CA ARG A 141 1.23 10.29 -11.70
C ARG A 141 1.42 11.71 -11.19
N GLU A 142 0.79 12.05 -10.07
CA GLU A 142 0.88 13.38 -9.45
C GLU A 142 2.11 13.51 -8.53
N GLY A 143 2.97 12.47 -8.44
CA GLY A 143 4.21 12.52 -7.67
C GLY A 143 4.00 12.53 -6.15
N TYR A 144 2.82 12.11 -5.66
CA TYR A 144 2.57 11.97 -4.23
C TYR A 144 3.37 10.82 -3.63
N ALA A 145 3.32 9.64 -4.27
CA ALA A 145 4.11 8.50 -3.83
C ALA A 145 5.43 8.43 -4.59
N LYS A 146 6.53 8.57 -3.87
CA LYS A 146 7.89 8.46 -4.42
C LYS A 146 8.45 7.05 -4.32
N GLU A 147 8.03 6.30 -3.35
CA GLU A 147 8.47 4.93 -3.10
C GLU A 147 7.28 3.98 -3.23
N ILE A 148 7.43 2.93 -4.02
CA ILE A 148 6.37 1.97 -4.29
C ILE A 148 6.79 0.58 -3.83
N TYR A 149 5.88 -0.12 -3.14
CA TYR A 149 5.96 -1.55 -2.88
C TYR A 149 4.78 -2.26 -3.56
N LEU A 150 5.06 -3.44 -4.13
CA LEU A 150 4.05 -4.30 -4.75
C LEU A 150 3.75 -5.48 -3.84
N VAL A 151 2.50 -5.69 -3.46
CA VAL A 151 2.07 -6.91 -2.77
C VAL A 151 1.68 -7.94 -3.82
N ALA A 152 2.33 -9.09 -3.78
CA ALA A 152 2.07 -10.22 -4.68
C ALA A 152 2.07 -11.54 -3.91
N SER A 153 1.51 -12.58 -4.51
CA SER A 153 1.65 -13.99 -4.13
C SER A 153 2.25 -14.75 -5.30
N GLY A 154 2.54 -16.05 -5.12
CA GLY A 154 3.01 -16.93 -6.19
C GLY A 154 1.96 -17.25 -7.27
N GLU A 155 0.70 -16.80 -7.12
CA GLU A 155 -0.35 -17.00 -8.12
C GLU A 155 -0.05 -16.23 -9.41
N PHE A 156 -0.21 -16.89 -10.58
CA PHE A 156 0.04 -16.26 -11.88
C PHE A 156 -0.63 -14.90 -12.02
N MET A 157 -1.94 -14.81 -11.73
CA MET A 157 -2.70 -13.56 -11.87
C MET A 157 -2.26 -12.48 -10.87
N SER A 158 -1.63 -12.84 -9.76
CA SER A 158 -1.06 -11.89 -8.82
C SER A 158 0.21 -11.27 -9.37
N VAL A 159 1.12 -12.10 -9.91
CA VAL A 159 2.38 -11.64 -10.52
C VAL A 159 2.09 -10.89 -11.82
N PHE A 160 1.10 -11.33 -12.61
CA PHE A 160 0.65 -10.64 -13.81
C PHE A 160 0.13 -9.23 -13.50
N ALA A 161 -0.69 -9.08 -12.44
CA ALA A 161 -1.14 -7.76 -11.99
C ALA A 161 0.03 -6.88 -11.52
N ALA A 162 1.00 -7.45 -10.78
CA ALA A 162 2.20 -6.74 -10.38
C ALA A 162 3.02 -6.26 -11.60
N ASN A 163 3.15 -7.10 -12.64
CA ASN A 163 3.81 -6.73 -13.89
C ASN A 163 3.09 -5.55 -14.59
N ASN A 164 1.76 -5.55 -14.62
CA ASN A 164 1.00 -4.44 -15.19
C ASN A 164 1.16 -3.14 -14.39
N ILE A 165 1.27 -3.23 -13.06
CA ILE A 165 1.60 -2.06 -12.24
C ILE A 165 3.00 -1.56 -12.58
N CYS A 166 3.98 -2.44 -12.84
CA CYS A 166 5.30 -2.05 -13.31
C CYS A 166 5.27 -1.30 -14.65
N LYS A 167 4.40 -1.73 -15.60
CA LYS A 167 4.15 -0.99 -16.85
C LYS A 167 3.64 0.43 -16.57
N CYS A 168 2.74 0.57 -15.59
CA CYS A 168 2.21 1.86 -15.14
C CYS A 168 3.30 2.73 -14.49
N ILE A 169 4.08 2.18 -13.55
CA ILE A 169 5.20 2.89 -12.91
C ILE A 169 6.15 3.44 -13.98
N ARG A 170 6.55 2.61 -14.93
CA ARG A 170 7.45 3.00 -16.01
C ARG A 170 6.89 4.13 -16.88
N LYS A 171 5.59 4.10 -17.15
CA LYS A 171 4.89 5.12 -17.95
C LYS A 171 4.90 6.49 -17.26
N TYR A 172 4.74 6.54 -15.95
CA TYR A 172 4.59 7.79 -15.20
C TYR A 172 5.85 8.23 -14.46
N ALA A 173 6.87 7.39 -14.37
CA ALA A 173 8.18 7.73 -13.78
C ALA A 173 9.06 8.63 -14.69
N ILE A 174 8.42 9.43 -15.55
CA ILE A 174 9.09 10.37 -16.45
C ILE A 174 9.82 11.38 -15.58
N ASN A 175 10.99 11.42 -15.32
CA ASN A 175 11.85 12.32 -14.52
C ASN A 175 12.42 11.73 -13.22
N GLY A 176 12.42 10.39 -13.05
CA GLY A 176 13.07 9.77 -11.88
C GLY A 176 12.38 10.05 -10.54
N SER A 177 11.11 10.48 -10.58
CA SER A 177 10.37 10.89 -9.38
C SER A 177 9.82 9.73 -8.56
N VAL A 178 9.79 8.51 -9.11
CA VAL A 178 9.16 7.33 -8.51
C VAL A 178 10.10 6.13 -8.58
N THR A 179 10.20 5.39 -7.50
CA THR A 179 11.08 4.23 -7.35
C THR A 179 10.28 3.01 -6.93
N LEU A 180 10.49 1.88 -7.60
CA LEU A 180 10.02 0.58 -7.12
C LEU A 180 11.02 0.05 -6.08
N LYS A 181 10.61 0.02 -4.80
CA LYS A 181 11.44 -0.40 -3.67
C LYS A 181 11.50 -1.91 -3.49
N GLY A 182 10.51 -2.63 -4.03
CA GLY A 182 10.48 -4.08 -4.02
C GLY A 182 9.10 -4.69 -3.95
N ILE A 183 9.09 -6.02 -3.86
CA ILE A 183 7.88 -6.84 -3.73
C ILE A 183 7.73 -7.29 -2.28
N ILE A 184 6.52 -7.17 -1.76
CA ILE A 184 6.07 -7.80 -0.52
C ILE A 184 5.37 -9.09 -0.94
N LEU A 185 6.02 -10.22 -0.73
CA LEU A 185 5.43 -11.52 -1.00
C LEU A 185 4.51 -11.91 0.15
N ASN A 186 3.22 -12.00 -0.11
CA ASN A 186 2.23 -12.53 0.82
C ASN A 186 1.94 -13.99 0.46
N CYS A 187 2.58 -14.92 1.15
CA CYS A 187 2.51 -16.35 0.86
C CYS A 187 1.08 -16.89 1.00
N ARG A 188 0.68 -17.69 0.02
CA ARG A 188 -0.63 -18.38 -0.05
C ARG A 188 -0.51 -19.89 0.13
N GLY A 189 0.71 -20.43 0.23
CA GLY A 189 1.02 -21.84 0.32
C GLY A 189 1.03 -22.51 -1.06
N ILE A 190 1.41 -21.76 -2.08
CA ILE A 190 1.58 -22.24 -3.44
C ILE A 190 2.98 -22.87 -3.56
N PRO A 191 3.13 -24.02 -4.21
CA PRO A 191 4.44 -24.60 -4.46
C PRO A 191 5.37 -23.62 -5.18
N ASN A 192 6.62 -23.53 -4.71
CA ASN A 192 7.69 -22.68 -5.29
C ASN A 192 7.36 -21.18 -5.34
N GLU A 193 6.43 -20.68 -4.51
CA GLU A 193 6.00 -19.27 -4.61
C GLU A 193 7.12 -18.27 -4.29
N GLU A 194 8.02 -18.60 -3.40
CA GLU A 194 9.17 -17.74 -3.07
C GLU A 194 10.17 -17.67 -4.24
N GLU A 195 10.43 -18.80 -4.88
CA GLU A 195 11.31 -18.90 -6.04
C GLU A 195 10.71 -18.17 -7.24
N ILE A 196 9.42 -18.39 -7.55
CA ILE A 196 8.70 -17.74 -8.64
C ILE A 196 8.75 -16.22 -8.48
N VAL A 197 8.39 -15.71 -7.30
CA VAL A 197 8.33 -14.26 -7.07
C VAL A 197 9.75 -13.66 -6.99
N SER A 198 10.74 -14.41 -6.50
CA SER A 198 12.14 -13.98 -6.51
C SER A 198 12.70 -13.89 -7.93
N GLU A 199 12.39 -14.85 -8.81
CA GLU A 199 12.80 -14.82 -10.21
C GLU A 199 12.10 -13.68 -10.96
N PHE A 200 10.80 -13.49 -10.74
CA PHE A 200 10.07 -12.34 -11.26
C PHE A 200 10.70 -11.02 -10.81
N ALA A 201 11.00 -10.86 -9.52
CA ALA A 201 11.62 -9.64 -8.99
C ALA A 201 12.96 -9.34 -9.69
N LYS A 202 13.81 -10.37 -9.87
CA LYS A 202 15.08 -10.23 -10.60
C LYS A 202 14.86 -9.82 -12.06
N ALA A 203 13.91 -10.46 -12.74
CA ALA A 203 13.60 -10.18 -14.14
C ALA A 203 13.15 -8.74 -14.36
N ILE A 204 12.31 -8.21 -13.46
CA ILE A 204 11.87 -6.80 -13.52
C ILE A 204 12.86 -5.82 -12.87
N LYS A 205 14.06 -6.25 -12.50
CA LYS A 205 15.13 -5.46 -11.87
C LYS A 205 14.74 -4.85 -10.52
N THR A 206 14.14 -5.66 -9.67
CA THR A 206 13.84 -5.30 -8.27
C THR A 206 14.18 -6.46 -7.32
N LYS A 207 13.77 -6.36 -6.08
CA LYS A 207 13.99 -7.38 -5.03
C LYS A 207 12.69 -7.78 -4.34
N VAL A 208 12.68 -8.95 -3.73
CA VAL A 208 11.69 -9.27 -2.69
C VAL A 208 12.12 -8.55 -1.41
N ALA A 209 11.34 -7.56 -1.00
CA ALA A 209 11.66 -6.70 0.15
C ALA A 209 11.20 -7.29 1.48
N LEU A 210 10.10 -8.06 1.44
CA LEU A 210 9.52 -8.74 2.59
C LEU A 210 8.83 -10.03 2.13
N VAL A 211 9.09 -11.12 2.83
CA VAL A 211 8.33 -12.38 2.71
C VAL A 211 7.44 -12.52 3.93
N VAL A 212 6.13 -12.59 3.72
CA VAL A 212 5.13 -12.76 4.77
C VAL A 212 4.56 -14.16 4.65
N PRO A 213 4.85 -15.07 5.60
CA PRO A 213 4.34 -16.42 5.56
C PRO A 213 2.84 -16.46 5.77
N ARG A 214 2.18 -17.53 5.29
CA ARG A 214 0.79 -17.79 5.64
C ARG A 214 0.72 -18.17 7.12
N ASP A 215 0.12 -17.32 7.94
CA ASP A 215 0.05 -17.48 9.38
C ASP A 215 -1.36 -17.16 9.91
N ASN A 216 -1.86 -18.01 10.80
CA ASN A 216 -3.19 -17.85 11.40
C ASN A 216 -3.30 -16.63 12.33
N SER A 217 -2.18 -16.03 12.74
CA SER A 217 -2.19 -14.81 13.55
C SER A 217 -2.87 -13.65 12.84
N PHE A 218 -2.75 -13.55 11.52
CA PHE A 218 -3.49 -12.55 10.73
C PHE A 218 -5.00 -12.69 10.89
N HIS A 219 -5.52 -13.92 10.66
CA HIS A 219 -6.96 -14.17 10.78
C HIS A 219 -7.48 -13.89 12.20
N ARG A 220 -6.74 -14.32 13.22
CA ARG A 220 -7.11 -14.06 14.63
C ARG A 220 -7.07 -12.56 14.95
N ALA A 221 -6.06 -11.83 14.47
CA ALA A 221 -5.95 -10.40 14.66
C ALA A 221 -7.09 -9.64 13.95
N GLU A 222 -7.43 -10.01 12.72
CA GLU A 222 -8.56 -9.44 11.98
C GLU A 222 -9.91 -9.64 12.70
N ILE A 223 -10.17 -10.86 13.25
CA ILE A 223 -11.37 -11.12 14.07
C ILE A 223 -11.38 -10.24 15.32
N ALA A 224 -10.21 -10.06 15.96
CA ALA A 224 -10.03 -9.18 17.11
C ALA A 224 -10.03 -7.69 16.73
N LYS A 225 -10.15 -7.36 15.43
CA LYS A 225 -10.12 -5.99 14.89
C LYS A 225 -8.80 -5.24 15.18
N LYS A 226 -7.69 -5.96 15.15
CA LYS A 226 -6.34 -5.46 15.46
C LYS A 226 -5.37 -5.81 14.35
N THR A 227 -4.24 -5.12 14.31
CA THR A 227 -3.08 -5.55 13.55
C THR A 227 -2.37 -6.70 14.28
N VAL A 228 -1.55 -7.48 13.56
CA VAL A 228 -0.70 -8.51 14.18
C VAL A 228 0.31 -7.86 15.13
N ILE A 229 0.82 -6.70 14.76
CA ILE A 229 1.75 -5.89 15.60
C ILE A 229 1.10 -5.56 16.95
N GLU A 230 -0.16 -5.16 16.96
CA GLU A 230 -0.86 -4.82 18.20
C GLU A 230 -1.20 -6.05 19.03
N MET A 231 -1.67 -7.13 18.39
CA MET A 231 -2.16 -8.32 19.10
C MET A 231 -1.04 -9.25 19.55
N TYR A 232 0.01 -9.37 18.75
CA TYR A 232 1.11 -10.30 18.98
C TYR A 232 2.48 -9.61 18.82
N PRO A 233 2.82 -8.58 19.63
CA PRO A 233 3.98 -7.71 19.40
C PRO A 233 5.32 -8.46 19.36
N ASN A 234 5.42 -9.60 20.03
CA ASN A 234 6.66 -10.40 20.11
C ASN A 234 6.65 -11.64 19.19
N SER A 235 5.66 -11.78 18.29
CA SER A 235 5.62 -12.92 17.38
C SER A 235 6.66 -12.81 16.26
N ASN A 236 6.99 -13.95 15.66
CA ASN A 236 7.88 -13.97 14.49
C ASN A 236 7.34 -13.10 13.34
N VAL A 237 6.03 -13.14 13.11
CA VAL A 237 5.38 -12.33 12.07
C VAL A 237 5.52 -10.84 12.37
N SER A 238 5.29 -10.42 13.63
CA SER A 238 5.50 -9.02 14.03
C SER A 238 6.95 -8.59 13.84
N ASN A 239 7.90 -9.44 14.19
CA ASN A 239 9.31 -9.17 13.99
C ASN A 239 9.70 -8.99 12.51
N LEU A 240 9.04 -9.71 11.59
CA LEU A 240 9.23 -9.51 10.15
C LEU A 240 8.84 -8.07 9.73
N PHE A 241 7.68 -7.59 10.16
CA PHE A 241 7.24 -6.22 9.85
C PHE A 241 8.10 -5.15 10.53
N ILE A 242 8.50 -5.37 11.79
CA ILE A 242 9.40 -4.45 12.50
C ILE A 242 10.76 -4.35 11.79
N ASN A 243 11.32 -5.47 11.37
CA ASN A 243 12.59 -5.50 10.64
C ASN A 243 12.46 -4.86 9.25
N PHE A 244 11.33 -5.08 8.58
CA PHE A 244 11.03 -4.42 7.32
C PHE A 244 10.92 -2.91 7.51
N ALA A 245 10.15 -2.43 8.51
CA ALA A 245 10.00 -1.03 8.84
C ALA A 245 11.34 -0.33 9.11
N LYS A 246 12.27 -0.99 9.83
CA LYS A 246 13.63 -0.48 10.03
C LYS A 246 14.39 -0.30 8.70
N LYS A 247 14.23 -1.23 7.76
CA LYS A 247 14.88 -1.16 6.44
C LYS A 247 14.28 -0.10 5.53
N MET A 248 13.03 0.31 5.75
CA MET A 248 12.39 1.39 4.96
C MET A 248 13.10 2.75 5.12
N ASP A 249 13.86 2.96 6.19
CA ASP A 249 14.65 4.19 6.37
C ASP A 249 15.93 4.22 5.50
N THR A 250 16.37 3.09 4.97
CA THR A 250 17.58 3.03 4.14
C THR A 250 17.35 3.64 2.76
N CYS A 251 18.33 4.43 2.29
CA CYS A 251 18.34 4.93 0.92
C CYS A 251 18.89 3.83 0.01
N ASP A 252 18.00 3.10 -0.64
CA ASP A 252 18.40 2.25 -1.75
C ASP A 252 18.48 3.07 -3.04
N GLU A 253 19.30 2.65 -4.00
CA GLU A 253 19.34 3.27 -5.30
C GLU A 253 17.96 3.23 -5.99
N PRO A 254 17.59 4.30 -6.71
CA PRO A 254 16.36 4.33 -7.48
C PRO A 254 16.30 3.17 -8.47
N SER A 255 15.23 2.39 -8.44
CA SER A 255 15.01 1.31 -9.39
C SER A 255 13.73 1.58 -10.19
N LEU A 256 13.88 1.66 -11.52
CA LEU A 256 12.75 1.63 -12.43
C LEU A 256 12.53 0.19 -12.89
N PRO A 257 11.31 -0.34 -12.75
CA PRO A 257 11.04 -1.71 -13.15
C PRO A 257 11.16 -1.89 -14.66
N MET A 258 11.57 -3.09 -15.08
CA MET A 258 11.53 -3.56 -16.48
C MET A 258 10.43 -4.61 -16.61
N PRO A 259 9.21 -4.22 -16.98
CA PRO A 259 8.10 -5.16 -17.10
C PRO A 259 8.39 -6.23 -18.14
N LEU A 260 7.93 -7.45 -17.86
CA LEU A 260 7.99 -8.58 -18.78
C LEU A 260 6.89 -8.48 -19.85
N SER A 261 7.13 -9.09 -21.00
CA SER A 261 6.09 -9.41 -22.00
C SER A 261 5.17 -10.51 -21.46
N ASP A 262 4.05 -10.72 -22.12
CA ASP A 262 3.12 -11.77 -21.72
C ASP A 262 3.75 -13.16 -21.93
N ASP A 263 4.53 -13.37 -23.00
CA ASP A 263 5.24 -14.64 -23.26
C ASP A 263 6.28 -14.93 -22.17
N GLU A 264 7.11 -13.95 -21.79
CA GLU A 264 8.07 -14.09 -20.70
C GLU A 264 7.40 -14.42 -19.36
N MET A 265 6.18 -13.90 -19.13
CA MET A 265 5.39 -14.23 -17.94
C MET A 265 4.94 -15.70 -17.94
N TYR A 266 4.51 -16.25 -19.08
CA TYR A 266 4.17 -17.67 -19.19
C TYR A 266 5.40 -18.56 -19.05
N GLU A 267 6.51 -18.22 -19.70
CA GLU A 267 7.78 -18.94 -19.59
C GLU A 267 8.27 -19.03 -18.15
N LEU A 268 8.13 -17.95 -17.37
CA LEU A 268 8.49 -17.94 -15.96
C LEU A 268 7.76 -19.04 -15.19
N TYR A 269 6.45 -19.23 -15.42
CA TYR A 269 5.64 -20.23 -14.70
C TYR A 269 5.85 -21.66 -15.23
N GLN A 270 6.09 -21.83 -16.52
CA GLN A 270 6.37 -23.14 -17.11
C GLN A 270 7.61 -23.81 -16.50
N LYS A 271 8.64 -23.03 -16.13
CA LYS A 271 9.83 -23.55 -15.43
C LYS A 271 9.51 -24.26 -14.12
N TYR A 272 8.40 -23.92 -13.47
CA TYR A 272 7.96 -24.51 -12.20
C TYR A 272 6.84 -25.53 -12.36
N GLY A 273 6.60 -26.00 -13.59
CA GLY A 273 5.60 -27.04 -13.89
C GLY A 273 4.16 -26.54 -13.89
N TRP A 274 3.95 -25.25 -14.07
CA TRP A 274 2.65 -24.62 -14.23
C TRP A 274 2.37 -24.40 -15.73
N GLY A 275 2.14 -25.47 -16.49
CA GLY A 275 1.89 -25.37 -17.92
C GLY A 275 1.18 -26.58 -18.50
#